data_49b96625956be2434ede92aec44f8c6e
#
_entry.id   49b96625956be2434ede92aec44f8c6e
#
_cell.length_a   1.000
_cell.length_b   1.000
_cell.length_c   1.000
_cell.angle_alpha   90.00
_cell.angle_beta   90.00
_cell.angle_gamma   90.00
#
_symmetry.space_group_name_H-M   'P 1'
#
loop_
_entity.id
_entity.type
_entity.pdbx_description
1 polymer ?
#
loop_
_entity_poly.entity_id
_entity_poly.type
_entity_poly.pdbx_seq_one_letter_code
_entity_poly.pdbx_strand_id
1 'polypeptide(L)'
;MNQLLLLVNNRCRGVLLGMGIQLIFGFAAHYWLFYFPSTSDLAFRSSLSSPFPTNLAGNTPQLMHHLWKPFIHELNATNFVSNEGYEYKIGKGNHRWLKPMKKKLLILDVDTRLDTGDDSMMNPKGLKADKMSGRTAGMMSHYLYAMIHGYDYKFIRAPDYRNRHGTWVKVPMVKEALKAHETVVFLDADAIFMYPEMPFEWLMSLWNITDKTLVAMSNDPDYPRNRDDKGKVMMNTGFIVARQSNRTQELFHDWNQCPTEKKYKGCERWAKDWAHEQAAFANFVRYDYNRPDDVRVIPCMDGNGAPYIGDKTCGGVFVRHHWFHKDYPANDLHTLILDTFVKRIHVGLHHMKSENYVNATHYTHPLNNI
;
A
#
# COMPACT_ATOMS: atom_id res chain seq x y z
N MET A 1 17.54 50.14 -47.61
CA MET A 1 18.75 49.42 -47.11
C MET A 1 18.49 48.48 -45.93
N ASN A 2 17.42 48.66 -45.20
CA ASN A 2 17.15 47.82 -43.99
C ASN A 2 16.35 46.51 -44.22
N GLN A 3 15.74 46.30 -45.38
CA GLN A 3 14.99 45.04 -45.63
C GLN A 3 15.86 43.92 -46.25
N LEU A 4 16.99 44.25 -46.88
CA LEU A 4 17.90 43.25 -47.48
C LEU A 4 18.75 42.52 -46.40
N LEU A 5 19.06 43.17 -45.30
CA LEU A 5 19.86 42.62 -44.18
C LEU A 5 19.08 41.60 -43.34
N LEU A 6 17.74 41.70 -43.26
CA LEU A 6 16.91 40.76 -42.53
C LEU A 6 16.70 39.42 -43.26
N LEU A 7 16.71 39.42 -44.60
CA LEU A 7 16.55 38.21 -45.42
C LEU A 7 17.82 37.35 -45.47
N VAL A 8 18.99 37.97 -45.41
CA VAL A 8 20.28 37.24 -45.40
C VAL A 8 20.50 36.57 -44.05
N ASN A 9 20.10 37.21 -42.94
CA ASN A 9 20.29 36.67 -41.61
C ASN A 9 19.38 35.45 -41.32
N ASN A 10 18.17 35.42 -41.89
CA ASN A 10 17.25 34.27 -41.69
C ASN A 10 17.64 33.05 -42.55
N ARG A 11 18.25 33.23 -43.73
CA ARG A 11 18.72 32.08 -44.50
C ARG A 11 19.97 31.43 -43.90
N CYS A 12 20.89 32.21 -43.36
CA CYS A 12 22.06 31.65 -42.67
C CYS A 12 21.71 30.93 -41.39
N ARG A 13 20.70 31.37 -40.62
CA ARG A 13 20.23 30.66 -39.42
C ARG A 13 19.54 29.34 -39.76
N GLY A 14 18.76 29.27 -40.83
CA GLY A 14 18.11 28.03 -41.27
C GLY A 14 19.10 26.95 -41.73
N VAL A 15 20.18 27.36 -42.44
CA VAL A 15 21.23 26.44 -42.90
C VAL A 15 22.08 25.92 -41.72
N LEU A 16 22.41 26.78 -40.77
CA LEU A 16 23.15 26.35 -39.56
C LEU A 16 22.30 25.43 -38.66
N LEU A 17 20.99 25.66 -38.52
CA LEU A 17 20.10 24.74 -37.80
C LEU A 17 19.94 23.40 -38.54
N GLY A 18 19.81 23.40 -39.86
CA GLY A 18 19.70 22.19 -40.67
C GLY A 18 20.96 21.31 -40.60
N MET A 19 22.14 21.93 -40.67
CA MET A 19 23.41 21.23 -40.52
C MET A 19 23.61 20.69 -39.08
N GLY A 20 23.21 21.46 -38.08
CA GLY A 20 23.26 21.00 -36.67
C GLY A 20 22.37 19.79 -36.42
N ILE A 21 21.15 19.78 -36.97
CA ILE A 21 20.21 18.66 -36.84
C ILE A 21 20.73 17.41 -37.57
N GLN A 22 21.27 17.56 -38.77
CA GLN A 22 21.86 16.44 -39.52
C GLN A 22 23.12 15.87 -38.83
N LEU A 23 23.96 16.70 -38.21
CA LEU A 23 25.07 16.19 -37.39
C LEU A 23 24.62 15.45 -36.12
N ILE A 24 23.61 15.94 -35.45
CA ILE A 24 23.05 15.25 -34.23
C ILE A 24 22.43 13.91 -34.61
N PHE A 25 21.66 13.82 -35.68
CA PHE A 25 21.10 12.56 -36.17
C PHE A 25 22.16 11.62 -36.73
N GLY A 26 23.20 12.14 -37.40
CA GLY A 26 24.33 11.37 -37.89
C GLY A 26 25.17 10.78 -36.73
N PHE A 27 25.44 11.53 -35.67
CA PHE A 27 26.12 11.03 -34.48
C PHE A 27 25.27 10.03 -33.71
N ALA A 28 23.95 10.26 -33.54
CA ALA A 28 23.05 9.32 -32.88
C ALA A 28 22.95 8.01 -33.67
N ALA A 29 22.85 8.04 -34.99
CA ALA A 29 22.85 6.85 -35.84
C ALA A 29 24.20 6.11 -35.82
N HIS A 30 25.32 6.82 -35.76
CA HIS A 30 26.65 6.21 -35.67
C HIS A 30 26.89 5.57 -34.30
N TYR A 31 26.44 6.25 -33.25
CA TYR A 31 26.48 5.71 -31.87
C TYR A 31 25.62 4.45 -31.75
N TRP A 32 24.43 4.45 -32.37
CA TRP A 32 23.52 3.29 -32.39
C TRP A 32 24.12 2.07 -33.12
N LEU A 33 24.83 2.30 -34.23
CA LEU A 33 25.46 1.24 -35.03
C LEU A 33 26.71 0.61 -34.39
N PHE A 34 27.41 1.34 -33.50
CA PHE A 34 28.67 0.84 -32.91
C PHE A 34 28.56 0.39 -31.48
N TYR A 35 27.49 0.76 -30.74
CA TYR A 35 27.34 0.42 -29.32
C TYR A 35 26.19 -0.52 -28.99
N PHE A 36 25.31 -0.84 -29.94
CA PHE A 36 24.32 -1.90 -29.75
C PHE A 36 24.72 -3.12 -30.56
N PRO A 37 24.79 -4.31 -29.94
CA PRO A 37 25.06 -5.56 -30.66
C PRO A 37 24.00 -5.80 -31.72
N SER A 38 24.43 -6.32 -32.87
CA SER A 38 23.55 -6.65 -34.00
C SER A 38 22.44 -7.59 -33.54
N THR A 39 21.29 -7.55 -34.22
CA THR A 39 20.12 -8.40 -33.92
C THR A 39 20.43 -9.91 -33.95
N SER A 40 21.57 -10.33 -34.49
CA SER A 40 22.07 -11.71 -34.42
C SER A 40 22.50 -12.15 -33.02
N ASP A 41 22.96 -11.22 -32.16
CA ASP A 41 23.34 -11.55 -30.79
C ASP A 41 22.13 -11.66 -29.84
N LEU A 42 20.96 -11.14 -30.26
CA LEU A 42 19.69 -11.32 -29.54
C LEU A 42 19.08 -12.72 -29.76
N ALA A 43 19.44 -13.42 -30.84
CA ALA A 43 18.92 -14.75 -31.14
C ALA A 43 19.54 -15.85 -30.26
N PHE A 44 20.72 -15.63 -29.66
CA PHE A 44 21.35 -16.62 -28.76
C PHE A 44 20.73 -16.63 -27.34
N ARG A 45 19.93 -15.64 -26.97
CA ARG A 45 19.24 -15.60 -25.68
C ARG A 45 17.87 -16.28 -25.67
N SER A 46 17.40 -16.85 -26.78
CA SER A 46 16.08 -17.47 -26.90
C SER A 46 15.99 -18.92 -26.41
N SER A 47 17.07 -19.51 -25.88
CA SER A 47 17.06 -20.90 -25.38
C SER A 47 16.98 -21.02 -23.85
N LEU A 48 17.02 -19.91 -23.11
CA LEU A 48 16.64 -19.92 -21.71
C LEU A 48 15.12 -19.80 -21.68
N SER A 49 14.42 -20.87 -21.42
CA SER A 49 12.99 -20.84 -21.09
C SER A 49 12.79 -19.90 -19.91
N SER A 50 12.48 -18.63 -20.22
CA SER A 50 12.20 -17.61 -19.20
C SER A 50 11.00 -18.09 -18.42
N PRO A 51 11.09 -18.27 -17.08
CA PRO A 51 9.94 -18.57 -16.25
C PRO A 51 8.95 -17.37 -16.19
N PHE A 52 9.25 -16.26 -16.86
CA PHE A 52 8.40 -15.09 -16.89
C PHE A 52 7.40 -15.17 -18.05
N PRO A 53 6.12 -14.91 -17.80
CA PRO A 53 5.09 -14.87 -18.82
C PRO A 53 5.41 -13.82 -19.89
N THR A 54 5.12 -14.14 -21.14
CA THR A 54 5.37 -13.25 -22.31
C THR A 54 4.48 -12.01 -22.33
N ASN A 55 3.40 -11.99 -21.55
CA ASN A 55 2.52 -10.84 -21.38
C ASN A 55 2.59 -10.30 -19.93
N LEU A 56 3.45 -9.31 -19.71
CA LEU A 56 3.67 -8.72 -18.39
C LEU A 56 2.41 -8.02 -17.82
N ALA A 57 1.58 -7.42 -18.66
CA ALA A 57 0.40 -6.66 -18.20
C ALA A 57 -0.66 -7.58 -17.54
N GLY A 58 -0.91 -8.78 -18.13
CA GLY A 58 -1.86 -9.74 -17.58
C GLY A 58 -1.34 -10.53 -16.38
N ASN A 59 -0.03 -10.47 -16.08
CA ASN A 59 0.64 -11.30 -15.07
C ASN A 59 1.30 -10.48 -13.95
N THR A 60 0.97 -9.19 -13.84
CA THR A 60 1.53 -8.32 -12.80
C THR A 60 1.38 -8.90 -11.38
N PRO A 61 0.24 -9.47 -10.95
CA PRO A 61 0.14 -10.06 -9.63
C PRO A 61 1.12 -11.22 -9.40
N GLN A 62 1.31 -12.08 -10.40
CA GLN A 62 2.26 -13.21 -10.32
C GLN A 62 3.70 -12.70 -10.25
N LEU A 63 4.02 -11.65 -11.01
CA LEU A 63 5.34 -11.01 -10.97
C LEU A 63 5.60 -10.40 -9.59
N MET A 64 4.67 -9.64 -9.04
CA MET A 64 4.81 -9.07 -7.70
C MET A 64 4.97 -10.16 -6.65
N HIS A 65 4.12 -11.19 -6.65
CA HIS A 65 4.28 -12.33 -5.76
C HIS A 65 5.68 -12.97 -5.89
N HIS A 66 6.15 -13.20 -7.12
CA HIS A 66 7.48 -13.80 -7.35
C HIS A 66 8.62 -12.92 -6.82
N LEU A 67 8.52 -11.61 -6.99
CA LEU A 67 9.54 -10.67 -6.49
C LEU A 67 9.61 -10.66 -4.96
N TRP A 68 8.49 -10.76 -4.26
CA TRP A 68 8.44 -10.74 -2.79
C TRP A 68 8.57 -12.11 -2.13
N LYS A 69 8.27 -13.20 -2.86
CA LYS A 69 8.24 -14.56 -2.32
C LYS A 69 9.43 -14.95 -1.42
N PRO A 70 10.70 -14.60 -1.73
CA PRO A 70 11.83 -14.95 -0.87
C PRO A 70 11.84 -14.24 0.49
N PHE A 71 11.05 -13.17 0.64
CA PHE A 71 10.98 -12.33 1.85
C PHE A 71 9.68 -12.53 2.62
N ILE A 72 8.69 -13.24 2.04
CA ILE A 72 7.40 -13.44 2.72
C ILE A 72 7.63 -14.16 4.05
N HIS A 73 7.15 -13.52 5.12
CA HIS A 73 7.23 -14.07 6.46
C HIS A 73 6.42 -15.38 6.57
N GLU A 74 6.99 -16.37 7.21
CA GLU A 74 6.36 -17.69 7.32
C GLU A 74 5.16 -17.67 8.26
N LEU A 75 4.04 -18.28 7.83
CA LEU A 75 2.82 -18.35 8.63
C LEU A 75 2.99 -19.15 9.93
N ASN A 76 3.95 -20.09 9.97
CA ASN A 76 4.26 -20.89 11.14
C ASN A 76 5.28 -20.24 12.08
N ALA A 77 5.88 -19.12 11.71
CA ALA A 77 6.75 -18.36 12.60
C ALA A 77 5.95 -17.76 13.76
N THR A 78 6.48 -17.87 14.97
CA THR A 78 5.82 -17.35 16.17
C THR A 78 6.32 -15.98 16.61
N ASN A 79 7.45 -15.54 16.03
CA ASN A 79 8.14 -14.30 16.41
C ASN A 79 8.40 -13.44 15.18
N PHE A 80 8.48 -12.14 15.40
CA PHE A 80 8.90 -11.15 14.42
C PHE A 80 9.61 -10.01 15.15
N VAL A 81 10.66 -9.46 14.54
CA VAL A 81 11.34 -8.24 15.01
C VAL A 81 11.22 -7.19 13.94
N SER A 82 10.68 -6.03 14.29
CA SER A 82 10.52 -4.92 13.37
C SER A 82 11.88 -4.26 13.04
N ASN A 83 11.89 -3.45 11.99
CA ASN A 83 13.08 -2.68 11.60
C ASN A 83 13.52 -1.68 12.71
N GLU A 84 12.56 -1.25 13.53
CA GLU A 84 12.78 -0.37 14.68
C GLU A 84 13.21 -1.13 15.96
N GLY A 85 13.33 -2.47 15.89
CA GLY A 85 13.73 -3.32 17.00
C GLY A 85 12.60 -3.74 17.94
N TYR A 86 11.34 -3.53 17.61
CA TYR A 86 10.21 -4.04 18.39
C TYR A 86 10.06 -5.55 18.19
N GLU A 87 10.00 -6.28 19.30
CA GLU A 87 9.81 -7.72 19.28
C GLU A 87 8.32 -8.06 19.41
N TYR A 88 7.83 -8.89 18.49
CA TYR A 88 6.47 -9.40 18.46
C TYR A 88 6.46 -10.92 18.64
N LYS A 89 5.53 -11.40 19.46
CA LYS A 89 5.37 -12.82 19.70
C LYS A 89 3.89 -13.17 19.70
N ILE A 90 3.51 -14.16 18.89
CA ILE A 90 2.15 -14.68 18.90
C ILE A 90 1.88 -15.36 20.24
N GLY A 91 0.82 -14.93 20.91
CA GLY A 91 0.41 -15.50 22.21
C GLY A 91 0.07 -16.99 22.12
N LYS A 92 0.33 -17.71 23.20
CA LYS A 92 0.03 -19.15 23.28
C LYS A 92 -1.45 -19.41 22.94
N GLY A 93 -1.71 -20.29 21.97
CA GLY A 93 -3.06 -20.62 21.50
C GLY A 93 -3.67 -19.65 20.48
N ASN A 94 -2.98 -18.55 20.11
CA ASN A 94 -3.44 -17.59 19.11
C ASN A 94 -2.94 -17.91 17.69
N HIS A 95 -1.99 -18.81 17.53
CA HIS A 95 -1.40 -19.21 16.25
C HIS A 95 -2.37 -20.10 15.47
N ARG A 96 -3.39 -19.50 14.85
CA ARG A 96 -4.54 -20.20 14.25
C ARG A 96 -4.56 -20.14 12.73
N TRP A 97 -4.09 -19.05 12.15
CA TRP A 97 -4.21 -18.76 10.72
C TRP A 97 -2.99 -19.28 9.94
N LEU A 98 -2.83 -20.60 9.90
CA LEU A 98 -1.66 -21.28 9.30
C LEU A 98 -1.82 -21.59 7.81
N LYS A 99 -2.96 -21.24 7.22
CA LYS A 99 -3.23 -21.47 5.79
C LYS A 99 -3.55 -20.15 5.11
N PRO A 100 -2.94 -19.86 3.95
CA PRO A 100 -3.24 -18.64 3.19
C PRO A 100 -4.72 -18.56 2.81
N MET A 101 -5.36 -17.44 3.10
CA MET A 101 -6.75 -17.18 2.77
C MET A 101 -6.96 -16.87 1.29
N LYS A 102 -5.93 -16.32 0.62
CA LYS A 102 -5.98 -15.97 -0.80
C LYS A 102 -7.24 -15.12 -1.09
N LYS A 103 -7.99 -15.45 -2.13
CA LYS A 103 -9.19 -14.70 -2.57
C LYS A 103 -10.36 -14.67 -1.57
N LYS A 104 -10.27 -15.41 -0.46
CA LYS A 104 -11.24 -15.31 0.65
C LYS A 104 -11.04 -14.06 1.51
N LEU A 105 -9.86 -13.43 1.43
CA LEU A 105 -9.53 -12.16 2.04
C LEU A 105 -9.53 -11.07 0.96
N LEU A 106 -10.27 -10.01 1.23
CA LEU A 106 -10.33 -8.81 0.39
C LEU A 106 -9.60 -7.65 1.08
N ILE A 107 -8.68 -7.02 0.35
CA ILE A 107 -8.18 -5.68 0.67
C ILE A 107 -9.08 -4.68 -0.05
N LEU A 108 -9.69 -3.75 0.68
CA LEU A 108 -10.75 -2.88 0.18
C LEU A 108 -10.39 -1.41 0.34
N ASP A 109 -10.40 -0.68 -0.76
CA ASP A 109 -10.42 0.77 -0.80
C ASP A 109 -11.82 1.29 -1.14
N VAL A 110 -12.25 2.36 -0.47
CA VAL A 110 -13.52 3.03 -0.76
C VAL A 110 -13.31 4.54 -0.77
N ASP A 111 -13.67 5.19 -1.86
CA ASP A 111 -13.61 6.66 -1.97
C ASP A 111 -14.83 7.18 -2.72
N THR A 112 -15.29 8.38 -2.37
CA THR A 112 -16.36 9.10 -3.10
C THR A 112 -15.80 9.87 -4.29
N ARG A 113 -14.48 10.08 -4.34
CA ARG A 113 -13.77 10.85 -5.34
C ARG A 113 -13.16 9.91 -6.38
N LEU A 114 -13.26 10.26 -7.65
CA LEU A 114 -12.57 9.60 -8.75
C LEU A 114 -11.71 10.64 -9.46
N ASP A 115 -10.46 10.70 -9.08
CA ASP A 115 -9.50 11.59 -9.71
C ASP A 115 -8.85 10.92 -10.92
N THR A 116 -8.69 11.67 -12.00
CA THR A 116 -8.02 11.26 -13.22
C THR A 116 -6.81 12.14 -13.54
N GLY A 117 -6.39 12.98 -12.58
CA GLY A 117 -5.21 13.85 -12.67
C GLY A 117 -3.91 13.07 -12.79
N ASP A 118 -2.82 13.76 -13.10
CA ASP A 118 -1.51 13.14 -13.32
C ASP A 118 -0.92 12.46 -12.07
N ASP A 119 -1.43 12.79 -10.89
CA ASP A 119 -1.08 12.24 -9.58
C ASP A 119 -2.00 11.10 -9.10
N SER A 120 -3.00 10.74 -9.91
CA SER A 120 -4.09 9.85 -9.51
C SER A 120 -3.89 8.41 -10.00
N MET A 121 -4.35 7.45 -9.19
CA MET A 121 -4.36 6.03 -9.54
C MET A 121 -5.14 5.73 -10.83
N MET A 122 -6.16 6.54 -11.16
CA MET A 122 -7.00 6.35 -12.34
C MET A 122 -6.56 7.23 -13.53
N ASN A 123 -5.32 7.73 -13.52
CA ASN A 123 -4.77 8.47 -14.66
C ASN A 123 -4.64 7.57 -15.90
N PRO A 124 -5.36 7.86 -17.01
CA PRO A 124 -5.31 7.02 -18.20
C PRO A 124 -3.99 7.13 -18.97
N LYS A 125 -3.17 8.15 -18.70
CA LYS A 125 -1.85 8.37 -19.33
C LYS A 125 -0.70 7.67 -18.61
N GLY A 126 -1.00 6.96 -17.51
CA GLY A 126 -0.02 6.33 -16.63
C GLY A 126 0.42 7.24 -15.49
N LEU A 127 0.88 6.60 -14.41
CA LEU A 127 1.29 7.25 -13.18
C LEU A 127 2.82 7.33 -13.11
N LYS A 128 3.34 8.50 -12.72
CA LYS A 128 4.76 8.70 -12.42
C LYS A 128 4.97 8.70 -10.92
N ALA A 129 6.01 7.98 -10.46
CA ALA A 129 6.30 7.85 -9.03
C ALA A 129 6.50 9.22 -8.34
N ASP A 130 7.23 10.14 -8.99
CA ASP A 130 7.50 11.50 -8.49
C ASP A 130 6.29 12.45 -8.47
N LYS A 131 5.18 12.04 -9.08
CA LYS A 131 3.93 12.82 -9.15
C LYS A 131 2.80 12.23 -8.33
N MET A 132 3.00 11.03 -7.79
CA MET A 132 1.97 10.30 -7.07
C MET A 132 1.55 11.04 -5.80
N SER A 133 0.24 11.31 -5.64
CA SER A 133 -0.30 11.86 -4.39
C SER A 133 -0.24 10.83 -3.27
N GLY A 134 -0.19 11.28 -2.02
CA GLY A 134 -0.19 10.38 -0.86
C GLY A 134 -1.41 9.46 -0.84
N ARG A 135 -2.59 9.94 -1.24
CA ARG A 135 -3.79 9.12 -1.37
C ARG A 135 -3.63 8.01 -2.41
N THR A 136 -3.10 8.35 -3.58
CA THR A 136 -2.80 7.37 -4.62
C THR A 136 -1.78 6.35 -4.14
N ALA A 137 -0.75 6.79 -3.41
CA ALA A 137 0.27 5.92 -2.86
C ALA A 137 -0.28 4.91 -1.84
N GLY A 138 -1.18 5.35 -0.96
CA GLY A 138 -1.86 4.44 -0.04
C GLY A 138 -2.63 3.35 -0.78
N MET A 139 -3.51 3.73 -1.72
CA MET A 139 -4.26 2.76 -2.55
C MET A 139 -3.34 1.83 -3.35
N MET A 140 -2.26 2.35 -3.92
CA MET A 140 -1.26 1.53 -4.65
C MET A 140 -0.53 0.57 -3.72
N SER A 141 -0.25 0.96 -2.48
CA SER A 141 0.32 0.08 -1.45
C SER A 141 -0.63 -1.07 -1.10
N HIS A 142 -1.93 -0.78 -0.95
CA HIS A 142 -2.96 -1.77 -0.67
C HIS A 142 -3.09 -2.79 -1.83
N TYR A 143 -3.09 -2.29 -3.05
CA TYR A 143 -3.10 -3.14 -4.24
C TYR A 143 -1.83 -4.01 -4.35
N LEU A 144 -0.65 -3.43 -4.11
CA LEU A 144 0.62 -4.16 -4.08
C LEU A 144 0.59 -5.28 -3.03
N TYR A 145 0.13 -4.98 -1.81
CA TYR A 145 -0.01 -5.95 -0.73
C TYR A 145 -0.91 -7.12 -1.13
N ALA A 146 -2.06 -6.82 -1.74
CA ALA A 146 -2.96 -7.85 -2.24
C ALA A 146 -2.31 -8.73 -3.31
N MET A 147 -1.56 -8.14 -4.25
CA MET A 147 -0.83 -8.91 -5.30
C MET A 147 0.24 -9.82 -4.69
N ILE A 148 1.01 -9.33 -3.72
CA ILE A 148 2.09 -10.11 -3.07
C ILE A 148 1.53 -11.38 -2.44
N HIS A 149 0.42 -11.28 -1.72
CA HIS A 149 -0.15 -12.40 -0.99
C HIS A 149 -1.22 -13.19 -1.75
N GLY A 150 -1.64 -12.70 -2.92
CA GLY A 150 -2.71 -13.30 -3.72
C GLY A 150 -4.10 -13.12 -3.13
N TYR A 151 -4.30 -12.06 -2.32
CA TYR A 151 -5.60 -11.64 -1.83
C TYR A 151 -6.46 -11.05 -2.95
N ASP A 152 -7.76 -10.92 -2.72
CA ASP A 152 -8.57 -10.10 -3.60
C ASP A 152 -8.35 -8.61 -3.31
N TYR A 153 -8.56 -7.77 -4.32
CA TYR A 153 -8.48 -6.31 -4.18
C TYR A 153 -9.66 -5.66 -4.90
N LYS A 154 -10.27 -4.70 -4.23
CA LYS A 154 -11.29 -3.85 -4.86
C LYS A 154 -11.10 -2.40 -4.44
N PHE A 155 -11.16 -1.53 -5.44
CA PHE A 155 -11.39 -0.11 -5.25
C PHE A 155 -12.85 0.21 -5.61
N ILE A 156 -13.61 0.72 -4.65
CA ILE A 156 -15.01 1.08 -4.83
C ILE A 156 -15.14 2.59 -4.83
N ARG A 157 -15.56 3.16 -5.98
CA ARG A 157 -16.09 4.51 -5.99
C ARG A 157 -17.50 4.50 -5.46
N ALA A 158 -17.68 4.96 -4.22
CA ALA A 158 -19.00 5.04 -3.58
C ALA A 158 -19.70 6.37 -3.91
N PRO A 159 -21.03 6.40 -3.98
CA PRO A 159 -21.77 7.65 -4.03
C PRO A 159 -21.62 8.39 -2.70
N ASP A 160 -21.47 9.71 -2.76
CA ASP A 160 -21.37 10.54 -1.54
C ASP A 160 -22.73 10.68 -0.86
N TYR A 161 -22.72 10.76 0.45
CA TYR A 161 -23.91 11.03 1.24
C TYR A 161 -24.25 12.53 1.21
N ARG A 162 -25.53 12.89 0.99
CA ARG A 162 -26.00 14.28 1.07
C ARG A 162 -26.08 14.79 2.51
N ASN A 163 -26.36 13.90 3.44
CA ASN A 163 -26.69 14.22 4.85
C ASN A 163 -25.67 13.72 5.85
N ARG A 164 -24.54 13.14 5.41
CA ARG A 164 -23.48 12.60 6.26
C ARG A 164 -22.11 13.05 5.73
N HIS A 165 -21.10 12.94 6.55
CA HIS A 165 -19.71 13.10 6.09
C HIS A 165 -19.32 11.93 5.16
N GLY A 166 -18.44 12.20 4.17
CA GLY A 166 -18.03 11.23 3.16
C GLY A 166 -17.44 9.94 3.71
N THR A 167 -16.81 9.97 4.90
CA THR A 167 -16.23 8.78 5.55
C THR A 167 -17.26 7.69 5.88
N TRP A 168 -18.54 8.04 6.02
CA TRP A 168 -19.61 7.08 6.28
C TRP A 168 -19.79 6.01 5.18
N VAL A 169 -19.28 6.26 3.97
CA VAL A 169 -19.42 5.31 2.85
C VAL A 169 -18.72 3.98 3.12
N LYS A 170 -17.66 3.97 3.93
CA LYS A 170 -16.92 2.73 4.26
C LYS A 170 -17.81 1.69 4.95
N VAL A 171 -18.71 2.11 5.83
CA VAL A 171 -19.55 1.21 6.63
C VAL A 171 -20.43 0.30 5.77
N PRO A 172 -21.30 0.82 4.87
CA PRO A 172 -22.10 -0.05 4.01
C PRO A 172 -21.26 -0.78 2.95
N MET A 173 -20.12 -0.24 2.51
CA MET A 173 -19.29 -0.91 1.51
C MET A 173 -18.55 -2.12 2.09
N VAL A 174 -18.03 -2.02 3.32
CA VAL A 174 -17.49 -3.19 4.04
C VAL A 174 -18.56 -4.26 4.23
N LYS A 175 -19.77 -3.85 4.68
CA LYS A 175 -20.91 -4.76 4.82
C LYS A 175 -21.22 -5.52 3.52
N GLU A 176 -21.27 -4.81 2.40
CA GLU A 176 -21.56 -5.41 1.11
C GLU A 176 -20.45 -6.36 0.65
N ALA A 177 -19.19 -5.95 0.81
CA ALA A 177 -18.03 -6.76 0.44
C ALA A 177 -17.93 -8.07 1.22
N LEU A 178 -18.37 -8.09 2.48
CA LEU A 178 -18.43 -9.30 3.30
C LEU A 178 -19.38 -10.37 2.78
N LYS A 179 -20.36 -10.03 1.93
CA LYS A 179 -21.23 -11.06 1.33
C LYS A 179 -20.50 -12.03 0.41
N ALA A 180 -19.37 -11.61 -0.14
CA ALA A 180 -18.57 -12.38 -1.10
C ALA A 180 -17.22 -12.85 -0.52
N HIS A 181 -16.80 -12.37 0.67
CA HIS A 181 -15.50 -12.66 1.25
C HIS A 181 -15.62 -13.07 2.73
N GLU A 182 -14.76 -13.99 3.17
CA GLU A 182 -14.69 -14.41 4.57
C GLU A 182 -14.12 -13.34 5.49
N THR A 183 -13.20 -12.52 4.93
CA THR A 183 -12.55 -11.41 5.65
C THR A 183 -12.42 -10.22 4.72
N VAL A 184 -12.76 -9.05 5.21
CA VAL A 184 -12.53 -7.76 4.54
C VAL A 184 -11.58 -6.93 5.40
N VAL A 185 -10.53 -6.44 4.80
CA VAL A 185 -9.58 -5.49 5.38
C VAL A 185 -9.73 -4.18 4.63
N PHE A 186 -10.35 -3.22 5.28
CA PHE A 186 -10.51 -1.85 4.77
C PHE A 186 -9.41 -0.96 5.33
N LEU A 187 -8.84 -0.10 4.48
CA LEU A 187 -7.92 0.95 4.88
C LEU A 187 -8.34 2.30 4.29
N ASP A 188 -8.15 3.37 5.06
CA ASP A 188 -8.21 4.73 4.52
C ASP A 188 -7.01 4.95 3.58
N ALA A 189 -7.20 5.79 2.56
CA ALA A 189 -6.20 6.04 1.52
C ALA A 189 -4.91 6.73 2.00
N ASP A 190 -4.86 7.14 3.27
CA ASP A 190 -3.66 7.67 3.94
C ASP A 190 -3.06 6.68 4.96
N ALA A 191 -3.54 5.44 4.96
CA ALA A 191 -2.91 4.33 5.65
C ALA A 191 -1.99 3.54 4.70
N ILE A 192 -1.00 2.80 5.23
CA ILE A 192 -0.05 2.03 4.43
C ILE A 192 0.47 0.83 5.21
N PHE A 193 0.60 -0.32 4.55
CA PHE A 193 1.27 -1.49 5.11
C PHE A 193 2.79 -1.29 5.11
N MET A 194 3.42 -1.33 6.29
CA MET A 194 4.86 -1.09 6.45
C MET A 194 5.71 -2.34 6.21
N TYR A 195 5.11 -3.52 6.27
CA TYR A 195 5.76 -4.80 5.99
C TYR A 195 4.96 -5.53 4.90
N PRO A 196 5.17 -5.19 3.61
CA PRO A 196 4.44 -5.82 2.51
C PRO A 196 4.69 -7.34 2.43
N GLU A 197 5.77 -7.84 2.99
CA GLU A 197 6.09 -9.27 3.08
C GLU A 197 5.36 -10.00 4.21
N MET A 198 4.72 -9.29 5.15
CA MET A 198 4.02 -9.89 6.28
C MET A 198 2.62 -10.37 5.87
N PRO A 199 2.31 -11.69 5.89
CA PRO A 199 0.96 -12.17 5.58
C PRO A 199 -0.07 -11.69 6.60
N PHE A 200 -1.25 -11.32 6.13
CA PHE A 200 -2.31 -10.82 6.99
C PHE A 200 -2.81 -11.87 7.99
N GLU A 201 -2.74 -13.13 7.64
CA GLU A 201 -3.04 -14.28 8.51
C GLU A 201 -2.13 -14.31 9.74
N TRP A 202 -0.86 -13.94 9.57
CA TRP A 202 0.07 -13.84 10.70
C TRP A 202 -0.33 -12.69 11.64
N LEU A 203 -0.70 -11.54 11.09
CA LEU A 203 -1.21 -10.39 11.84
C LEU A 203 -2.53 -10.73 12.57
N MET A 204 -3.43 -11.48 11.93
CA MET A 204 -4.65 -11.97 12.58
C MET A 204 -4.34 -12.86 13.78
N SER A 205 -3.29 -13.71 13.67
CA SER A 205 -2.83 -14.53 14.79
C SER A 205 -2.22 -13.66 15.90
N LEU A 206 -1.39 -12.68 15.55
CA LEU A 206 -0.78 -11.76 16.50
C LEU A 206 -1.84 -11.01 17.31
N TRP A 207 -2.83 -10.45 16.63
CA TRP A 207 -3.90 -9.65 17.26
C TRP A 207 -5.04 -10.50 17.85
N ASN A 208 -4.88 -11.82 17.86
CA ASN A 208 -5.89 -12.75 18.34
C ASN A 208 -7.27 -12.53 17.70
N ILE A 209 -7.29 -12.26 16.40
CA ILE A 209 -8.52 -12.24 15.60
C ILE A 209 -8.93 -13.69 15.38
N THR A 210 -10.16 -14.05 15.76
CA THR A 210 -10.68 -15.41 15.68
C THR A 210 -11.82 -15.51 14.66
N ASP A 211 -12.35 -16.70 14.48
CA ASP A 211 -13.56 -16.95 13.70
C ASP A 211 -14.82 -16.31 14.30
N LYS A 212 -14.78 -15.98 15.61
CA LYS A 212 -15.86 -15.31 16.35
C LYS A 212 -15.77 -13.79 16.31
N THR A 213 -14.62 -13.24 15.91
CA THR A 213 -14.43 -11.79 15.83
C THR A 213 -15.31 -11.21 14.73
N LEU A 214 -16.13 -10.22 15.08
CA LEU A 214 -16.96 -9.50 14.09
C LEU A 214 -16.14 -8.43 13.41
N VAL A 215 -15.43 -7.63 14.23
CA VAL A 215 -14.61 -6.50 13.76
C VAL A 215 -13.38 -6.34 14.64
N ALA A 216 -12.25 -6.00 14.03
CA ALA A 216 -11.05 -5.55 14.73
C ALA A 216 -10.62 -4.18 14.16
N MET A 217 -10.24 -3.27 15.03
CA MET A 217 -9.78 -1.94 14.70
C MET A 217 -8.71 -1.50 15.69
N SER A 218 -7.81 -0.62 15.25
CA SER A 218 -6.77 -0.08 16.12
C SER A 218 -7.31 1.04 17.02
N ASN A 219 -6.80 1.16 18.23
CA ASN A 219 -7.08 2.32 19.06
C ASN A 219 -6.50 3.60 18.45
N ASP A 220 -7.16 4.72 18.71
CA ASP A 220 -6.52 6.04 18.62
C ASP A 220 -5.51 6.23 19.77
N PRO A 221 -4.58 7.21 19.66
CA PRO A 221 -3.78 7.65 20.79
C PRO A 221 -4.67 8.07 21.95
N ASP A 222 -4.26 7.75 23.18
CA ASP A 222 -5.03 8.02 24.37
C ASP A 222 -5.00 9.50 24.77
N TYR A 223 -5.66 10.35 23.98
CA TYR A 223 -5.87 11.76 24.27
C TYR A 223 -7.32 12.02 24.68
N PRO A 224 -7.61 13.06 25.49
CA PRO A 224 -8.98 13.35 25.94
C PRO A 224 -10.01 13.43 24.81
N ARG A 225 -9.65 14.05 23.68
CA ARG A 225 -10.53 14.19 22.50
C ARG A 225 -10.81 12.85 21.78
N ASN A 226 -9.99 11.84 22.01
CA ASN A 226 -10.10 10.52 21.40
C ASN A 226 -10.83 9.51 22.31
N ARG A 227 -11.53 10.02 23.35
CA ARG A 227 -12.34 9.20 24.23
C ARG A 227 -13.82 9.40 23.90
N ASP A 228 -14.59 8.32 24.03
CA ASP A 228 -16.04 8.38 23.92
C ASP A 228 -16.69 9.01 25.14
N ASP A 229 -18.02 9.20 25.11
CA ASP A 229 -18.81 9.84 26.17
C ASP A 229 -18.75 9.04 27.52
N LYS A 230 -18.25 7.79 27.50
CA LYS A 230 -18.01 6.97 28.68
C LYS A 230 -16.53 6.91 29.11
N GLY A 231 -15.68 7.73 28.49
CA GLY A 231 -14.27 7.85 28.81
C GLY A 231 -13.36 6.75 28.23
N LYS A 232 -13.89 5.87 27.37
CA LYS A 232 -13.11 4.79 26.76
C LYS A 232 -12.48 5.27 25.45
N VAL A 233 -11.19 4.98 25.22
CA VAL A 233 -10.49 5.34 23.97
C VAL A 233 -11.25 4.81 22.76
N MET A 234 -11.45 5.66 21.76
CA MET A 234 -12.08 5.29 20.50
C MET A 234 -11.15 4.41 19.68
N MET A 235 -11.75 3.57 18.86
CA MET A 235 -11.02 2.82 17.84
C MET A 235 -11.08 3.58 16.53
N ASN A 236 -9.94 3.69 15.87
CA ASN A 236 -9.81 4.37 14.59
C ASN A 236 -10.38 3.52 13.45
N THR A 237 -11.23 4.13 12.64
CA THR A 237 -11.90 3.45 11.52
C THR A 237 -11.17 3.58 10.18
N GLY A 238 -9.95 4.12 10.19
CA GLY A 238 -9.07 4.13 9.03
C GLY A 238 -8.42 2.79 8.74
N PHE A 239 -8.53 1.84 9.68
CA PHE A 239 -8.13 0.45 9.49
C PHE A 239 -9.16 -0.46 10.15
N ILE A 240 -9.92 -1.20 9.33
CA ILE A 240 -11.01 -2.09 9.79
C ILE A 240 -10.75 -3.49 9.26
N VAL A 241 -10.70 -4.47 10.14
CA VAL A 241 -10.71 -5.90 9.81
C VAL A 241 -12.08 -6.45 10.18
N ALA A 242 -12.84 -6.93 9.22
CA ALA A 242 -14.17 -7.48 9.46
C ALA A 242 -14.26 -8.94 9.01
N ARG A 243 -14.89 -9.79 9.84
CA ARG A 243 -15.09 -11.20 9.54
C ARG A 243 -16.55 -11.47 9.20
N GLN A 244 -16.81 -12.25 8.15
CA GLN A 244 -18.17 -12.56 7.71
C GLN A 244 -18.91 -13.43 8.72
N SER A 245 -20.05 -12.95 9.17
CA SER A 245 -21.08 -13.69 9.91
C SER A 245 -22.41 -12.92 9.83
N ASN A 246 -23.52 -13.59 10.15
CA ASN A 246 -24.82 -12.90 10.24
C ASN A 246 -24.78 -11.76 11.27
N ARG A 247 -24.13 -12.00 12.40
CA ARG A 247 -23.97 -10.98 13.46
C ARG A 247 -23.09 -9.81 13.04
N THR A 248 -22.09 -10.03 12.18
CA THR A 248 -21.30 -8.96 11.57
C THR A 248 -22.15 -8.14 10.61
N GLN A 249 -23.01 -8.77 9.80
CA GLN A 249 -23.94 -8.09 8.92
C GLN A 249 -24.92 -7.20 9.70
N GLU A 250 -25.39 -7.68 10.87
CA GLU A 250 -26.22 -6.90 11.81
C GLU A 250 -25.44 -5.71 12.36
N LEU A 251 -24.21 -5.93 12.87
CA LEU A 251 -23.34 -4.87 13.38
C LEU A 251 -23.16 -3.73 12.38
N PHE A 252 -22.76 -4.04 11.15
CA PHE A 252 -22.56 -3.02 10.12
C PHE A 252 -23.89 -2.38 9.66
N HIS A 253 -25.00 -3.11 9.72
CA HIS A 253 -26.32 -2.53 9.49
C HIS A 253 -26.66 -1.50 10.56
N ASP A 254 -26.56 -1.87 11.84
CA ASP A 254 -26.88 -1.00 12.96
C ASP A 254 -25.95 0.21 13.01
N TRP A 255 -24.66 -0.01 12.74
CA TRP A 255 -23.69 1.08 12.61
C TRP A 255 -24.10 2.08 11.53
N ASN A 256 -24.40 1.60 10.32
CA ASN A 256 -24.82 2.47 9.22
C ASN A 256 -26.16 3.17 9.50
N GLN A 257 -27.05 2.56 10.29
CA GLN A 257 -28.33 3.15 10.67
C GLN A 257 -28.25 4.07 11.91
N CYS A 258 -27.09 4.15 12.56
CA CYS A 258 -26.92 4.92 13.81
C CYS A 258 -27.45 6.35 13.69
N PRO A 259 -27.10 7.15 12.65
CA PRO A 259 -27.60 8.52 12.55
C PRO A 259 -29.11 8.67 12.27
N THR A 260 -29.81 7.58 12.02
CA THR A 260 -31.29 7.64 11.88
C THR A 260 -32.02 7.63 13.21
N GLU A 261 -31.31 7.39 14.30
CA GLU A 261 -31.82 7.31 15.67
C GLU A 261 -32.90 6.25 15.95
N LYS A 262 -33.14 5.36 15.00
CA LYS A 262 -34.12 4.25 15.20
C LYS A 262 -33.72 3.37 16.38
N LYS A 263 -32.44 3.08 16.51
CA LYS A 263 -31.87 2.24 17.58
C LYS A 263 -31.09 3.06 18.61
N TYR A 264 -30.28 4.02 18.17
CA TYR A 264 -29.33 4.74 18.99
C TYR A 264 -29.69 6.20 19.10
N LYS A 265 -30.40 6.60 20.14
CA LYS A 265 -30.79 7.99 20.39
C LYS A 265 -29.57 8.87 20.64
N GLY A 266 -29.51 10.06 20.04
CA GLY A 266 -28.40 10.98 20.10
C GLY A 266 -27.27 10.67 19.09
N CYS A 267 -27.43 9.66 18.22
CA CYS A 267 -26.42 9.32 17.23
C CYS A 267 -26.46 10.24 16.00
N GLU A 268 -27.54 10.97 15.74
CA GLU A 268 -27.66 11.86 14.58
C GLU A 268 -26.51 12.87 14.47
N ARG A 269 -26.02 13.38 15.60
CA ARG A 269 -24.89 14.33 15.66
C ARG A 269 -23.66 13.81 14.91
N TRP A 270 -23.39 12.53 14.99
CA TRP A 270 -22.23 11.90 14.36
C TRP A 270 -22.36 11.73 12.84
N ALA A 271 -23.52 12.07 12.26
CA ALA A 271 -23.64 12.14 10.81
C ALA A 271 -22.62 13.11 10.19
N LYS A 272 -22.35 14.22 10.87
CA LYS A 272 -21.44 15.29 10.40
C LYS A 272 -20.39 15.72 11.40
N ASP A 273 -20.63 15.56 12.70
CA ASP A 273 -19.67 15.94 13.73
C ASP A 273 -18.46 15.00 13.72
N TRP A 274 -17.29 15.54 14.01
CA TRP A 274 -16.06 14.77 14.15
C TRP A 274 -16.18 13.86 15.41
N ALA A 275 -15.80 12.58 15.39
CA ALA A 275 -15.15 11.82 14.31
C ALA A 275 -16.15 10.92 13.54
N HIS A 276 -17.32 11.40 13.19
CA HIS A 276 -18.26 10.80 12.24
C HIS A 276 -18.64 9.33 12.59
N GLU A 277 -18.46 8.40 11.66
CA GLU A 277 -18.75 6.97 11.84
C GLU A 277 -17.92 6.32 12.96
N GLN A 278 -16.71 6.79 13.19
CA GLN A 278 -15.84 6.33 14.27
C GLN A 278 -16.45 6.65 15.63
N ALA A 279 -16.90 7.90 15.83
CA ALA A 279 -17.54 8.31 17.07
C ALA A 279 -18.88 7.60 17.28
N ALA A 280 -19.64 7.36 16.22
CA ALA A 280 -20.88 6.58 16.27
C ALA A 280 -20.61 5.13 16.74
N PHE A 281 -19.58 4.48 16.18
CA PHE A 281 -19.16 3.16 16.66
C PHE A 281 -18.75 3.18 18.12
N ALA A 282 -17.90 4.14 18.49
CA ALA A 282 -17.34 4.22 19.83
C ALA A 282 -18.39 4.49 20.92
N ASN A 283 -19.35 5.38 20.63
CA ASN A 283 -20.35 5.78 21.64
C ASN A 283 -21.54 4.80 21.75
N PHE A 284 -21.85 4.05 20.69
CA PHE A 284 -23.07 3.24 20.63
C PHE A 284 -22.77 1.78 20.27
N VAL A 285 -22.28 1.50 19.06
CA VAL A 285 -22.27 0.17 18.48
C VAL A 285 -21.43 -0.81 19.29
N ARG A 286 -20.24 -0.40 19.74
CA ARG A 286 -19.34 -1.27 20.51
C ARG A 286 -19.90 -1.69 21.87
N TYR A 287 -20.91 -1.02 22.38
CA TYR A 287 -21.57 -1.39 23.64
C TYR A 287 -22.69 -2.40 23.45
N ASP A 288 -23.26 -2.47 22.26
CA ASP A 288 -24.27 -3.46 21.87
C ASP A 288 -23.63 -4.78 21.43
N TYR A 289 -22.50 -4.66 20.73
CA TYR A 289 -21.70 -5.79 20.24
C TYR A 289 -20.49 -5.98 21.14
N ASN A 290 -20.73 -6.51 22.34
CA ASN A 290 -19.74 -6.59 23.42
C ASN A 290 -19.54 -7.99 24.00
N ARG A 291 -19.97 -9.04 23.29
CA ARG A 291 -19.63 -10.42 23.68
C ARG A 291 -18.09 -10.59 23.61
N PRO A 292 -17.53 -11.54 24.39
CA PRO A 292 -16.13 -11.89 24.21
C PRO A 292 -15.82 -12.16 22.73
N ASP A 293 -14.80 -11.56 22.21
CA ASP A 293 -14.35 -11.64 20.80
C ASP A 293 -15.17 -10.86 19.75
N ASP A 294 -16.35 -10.32 20.04
CA ASP A 294 -17.11 -9.53 19.06
C ASP A 294 -16.26 -8.38 18.47
N VAL A 295 -15.62 -7.61 19.35
CA VAL A 295 -14.76 -6.48 18.95
C VAL A 295 -13.35 -6.69 19.48
N ARG A 296 -12.39 -6.81 18.58
CA ARG A 296 -10.98 -6.93 18.91
C ARG A 296 -10.28 -5.59 18.76
N VAL A 297 -9.57 -5.18 19.80
CA VAL A 297 -8.74 -3.97 19.76
C VAL A 297 -7.34 -4.33 19.30
N ILE A 298 -6.87 -3.67 18.25
CA ILE A 298 -5.49 -3.72 17.79
C ILE A 298 -4.73 -2.60 18.51
N PRO A 299 -3.52 -2.84 19.05
CA PRO A 299 -2.74 -1.76 19.66
C PRO A 299 -2.47 -0.62 18.68
N CYS A 300 -2.52 0.63 19.16
CA CYS A 300 -2.20 1.81 18.33
C CYS A 300 -0.77 1.72 17.76
N MET A 301 0.16 1.16 18.54
CA MET A 301 1.54 0.91 18.08
C MET A 301 1.58 0.04 16.82
N ASP A 302 0.67 -0.92 16.70
CA ASP A 302 0.68 -1.90 15.62
C ASP A 302 -0.03 -1.41 14.36
N GLY A 303 -1.19 -0.80 14.51
CA GLY A 303 -2.14 -0.61 13.41
C GLY A 303 -2.62 0.83 13.20
N ASN A 304 -2.03 1.83 13.86
CA ASN A 304 -2.45 3.22 13.72
C ASN A 304 -1.31 4.18 14.08
N GLY A 305 -1.43 5.47 13.69
CA GLY A 305 -0.42 6.47 13.96
C GLY A 305 0.82 6.37 13.10
N ALA A 306 1.86 7.06 13.51
CA ALA A 306 3.14 7.11 12.83
C ALA A 306 4.22 7.65 13.79
N PRO A 307 5.52 7.36 13.56
CA PRO A 307 6.61 7.77 14.46
C PRO A 307 6.68 9.28 14.71
N TYR A 308 6.29 10.11 13.74
CA TYR A 308 6.37 11.57 13.85
C TYR A 308 5.30 12.19 14.76
N ILE A 309 4.28 11.46 15.17
CA ILE A 309 3.25 12.02 16.09
C ILE A 309 3.78 12.18 17.52
N GLY A 310 4.95 11.65 17.82
CA GLY A 310 5.61 11.79 19.12
C GLY A 310 5.02 10.92 20.25
N ASP A 311 3.98 10.14 19.98
CA ASP A 311 3.40 9.20 20.93
C ASP A 311 4.08 7.83 20.80
N LYS A 312 4.86 7.45 21.80
CA LYS A 312 5.59 6.18 21.82
C LYS A 312 4.70 4.94 21.88
N THR A 313 3.40 5.11 22.08
CA THR A 313 2.42 4.01 22.12
C THR A 313 1.61 3.88 20.84
N CYS A 314 1.88 4.72 19.83
CA CYS A 314 1.11 4.81 18.59
C CYS A 314 2.01 5.07 17.38
N GLY A 315 2.84 4.09 17.03
CA GLY A 315 3.87 4.19 15.98
C GLY A 315 3.48 3.66 14.62
N GLY A 316 2.42 2.88 14.51
CA GLY A 316 1.97 2.30 13.24
C GLY A 316 2.99 1.31 12.66
N VAL A 317 3.44 0.35 13.43
CA VAL A 317 4.51 -0.58 13.00
C VAL A 317 4.10 -1.41 11.80
N PHE A 318 2.91 -2.04 11.81
CA PHE A 318 2.44 -2.84 10.67
C PHE A 318 1.55 -2.06 9.71
N VAL A 319 0.69 -1.18 10.25
CA VAL A 319 -0.14 -0.26 9.45
C VAL A 319 0.06 1.14 9.99
N ARG A 320 0.71 1.97 9.19
CA ARG A 320 0.94 3.39 9.49
C ARG A 320 -0.20 4.22 8.93
N HIS A 321 -0.72 5.17 9.71
CA HIS A 321 -1.85 6.00 9.32
C HIS A 321 -1.49 7.49 9.45
N HIS A 322 -1.38 8.19 8.32
CA HIS A 322 -0.84 9.54 8.21
C HIS A 322 -1.92 10.62 8.32
N TRP A 323 -2.51 10.80 9.52
CA TRP A 323 -3.58 11.79 9.73
C TRP A 323 -3.20 13.22 9.41
N PHE A 324 -1.95 13.61 9.73
CA PHE A 324 -1.50 15.01 9.61
C PHE A 324 -0.71 15.25 8.31
N HIS A 325 0.00 14.26 7.80
CA HIS A 325 0.89 14.38 6.65
C HIS A 325 0.41 13.46 5.52
N LYS A 326 -0.63 13.93 4.83
CA LYS A 326 -1.32 13.16 3.77
C LYS A 326 -0.46 12.86 2.53
N ASP A 327 0.71 13.43 2.42
CA ASP A 327 1.72 13.21 1.38
C ASP A 327 2.72 12.09 1.73
N TYR A 328 2.89 11.77 3.02
CA TYR A 328 3.87 10.80 3.48
C TYR A 328 3.68 9.36 2.98
N PRO A 329 2.46 8.86 2.72
CA PRO A 329 2.29 7.56 2.11
C PRO A 329 3.10 7.35 0.83
N ALA A 330 3.33 8.41 0.03
CA ALA A 330 4.15 8.32 -1.18
C ALA A 330 5.61 8.00 -0.87
N ASN A 331 6.19 8.65 0.14
CA ASN A 331 7.56 8.41 0.58
C ASN A 331 7.73 7.01 1.17
N ASP A 332 6.77 6.56 2.00
CA ASP A 332 6.81 5.23 2.58
C ASP A 332 6.73 4.16 1.48
N LEU A 333 5.80 4.28 0.53
CA LEU A 333 5.68 3.33 -0.58
C LEU A 333 6.94 3.27 -1.44
N HIS A 334 7.53 4.42 -1.78
CA HIS A 334 8.78 4.47 -2.55
C HIS A 334 9.91 3.76 -1.81
N THR A 335 10.05 4.02 -0.51
CA THR A 335 11.07 3.39 0.33
C THR A 335 10.86 1.88 0.40
N LEU A 336 9.64 1.40 0.64
CA LEU A 336 9.33 -0.02 0.74
C LEU A 336 9.64 -0.79 -0.56
N ILE A 337 9.28 -0.21 -1.70
CA ILE A 337 9.57 -0.81 -3.01
C ILE A 337 11.08 -0.83 -3.25
N LEU A 338 11.75 0.31 -3.04
CA LEU A 338 13.19 0.45 -3.28
C LEU A 338 13.99 -0.50 -2.39
N ASP A 339 13.70 -0.57 -1.09
CA ASP A 339 14.37 -1.47 -0.14
C ASP A 339 14.24 -2.93 -0.55
N THR A 340 13.06 -3.35 -1.04
CA THR A 340 12.87 -4.71 -1.52
C THR A 340 13.74 -5.01 -2.73
N PHE A 341 13.82 -4.09 -3.69
CA PHE A 341 14.68 -4.25 -4.86
C PHE A 341 16.17 -4.23 -4.49
N VAL A 342 16.60 -3.33 -3.61
CA VAL A 342 18.00 -3.28 -3.13
C VAL A 342 18.38 -4.57 -2.41
N LYS A 343 17.54 -5.07 -1.50
CA LYS A 343 17.76 -6.36 -0.83
C LYS A 343 17.91 -7.49 -1.84
N ARG A 344 17.09 -7.52 -2.88
CA ARG A 344 17.11 -8.56 -3.91
C ARG A 344 18.37 -8.49 -4.78
N ILE A 345 18.78 -7.29 -5.18
CA ILE A 345 20.02 -7.06 -5.93
C ILE A 345 21.22 -7.51 -5.06
N HIS A 346 21.22 -7.14 -3.79
CA HIS A 346 22.29 -7.50 -2.85
C HIS A 346 22.41 -9.00 -2.63
N VAL A 347 21.28 -9.70 -2.44
CA VAL A 347 21.25 -11.17 -2.36
C VAL A 347 21.79 -11.80 -3.65
N GLY A 348 21.40 -11.27 -4.82
CA GLY A 348 21.90 -11.73 -6.12
C GLY A 348 23.41 -11.53 -6.25
N LEU A 349 23.94 -10.37 -5.85
CA LEU A 349 25.37 -10.10 -5.84
C LEU A 349 26.14 -11.11 -4.96
N HIS A 350 25.64 -11.40 -3.76
CA HIS A 350 26.26 -12.38 -2.87
C HIS A 350 26.20 -13.81 -3.41
N HIS A 351 25.11 -14.19 -4.03
CA HIS A 351 24.96 -15.50 -4.67
C HIS A 351 25.97 -15.69 -5.80
N MET A 352 26.19 -14.63 -6.60
CA MET A 352 27.15 -14.63 -7.73
C MET A 352 28.52 -14.08 -7.33
N LYS A 353 28.87 -14.09 -6.04
CA LYS A 353 30.09 -13.47 -5.54
C LYS A 353 31.37 -14.04 -6.19
N SER A 354 31.43 -15.35 -6.41
CA SER A 354 32.57 -16.02 -7.05
C SER A 354 32.81 -15.56 -8.50
N GLU A 355 31.75 -15.11 -9.18
CA GLU A 355 31.83 -14.65 -10.57
C GLU A 355 32.04 -13.12 -10.65
N ASN A 356 31.45 -12.37 -9.71
CA ASN A 356 31.39 -10.92 -9.78
C ASN A 356 32.41 -10.19 -8.91
N TYR A 357 33.04 -10.89 -7.96
CA TYR A 357 33.98 -10.27 -7.02
C TYR A 357 35.38 -10.83 -7.18
N VAL A 358 36.34 -9.94 -7.47
CA VAL A 358 37.77 -10.26 -7.53
C VAL A 358 38.47 -9.49 -6.43
N ASN A 359 39.14 -10.20 -5.53
CA ASN A 359 40.02 -9.58 -4.55
C ASN A 359 41.40 -9.36 -5.15
N ALA A 360 41.70 -8.15 -5.57
CA ALA A 360 42.97 -7.76 -6.17
C ALA A 360 44.03 -7.28 -5.15
N THR A 361 43.80 -7.43 -3.84
CA THR A 361 44.75 -6.98 -2.82
C THR A 361 46.11 -7.72 -2.86
N HIS A 362 46.16 -8.88 -3.47
CA HIS A 362 47.39 -9.66 -3.67
C HIS A 362 48.07 -9.41 -5.03
N TYR A 363 47.53 -8.59 -5.91
CA TYR A 363 48.20 -8.18 -7.12
C TYR A 363 49.26 -7.15 -6.79
N THR A 364 50.53 -7.56 -6.88
CA THR A 364 51.69 -6.76 -6.53
C THR A 364 52.05 -5.71 -7.55
N HIS A 365 51.38 -5.64 -8.69
CA HIS A 365 51.54 -4.59 -9.68
C HIS A 365 50.45 -3.54 -9.55
N PRO A 366 50.80 -2.30 -9.24
CA PRO A 366 49.88 -1.20 -9.23
C PRO A 366 49.32 -0.98 -10.64
N LEU A 367 48.06 -0.59 -10.74
CA LEU A 367 47.36 -0.14 -11.95
C LEU A 367 48.00 1.12 -12.61
N ASN A 368 49.26 1.41 -12.31
CA ASN A 368 50.00 2.58 -12.74
C ASN A 368 50.50 2.49 -14.20
N ASN A 369 50.13 1.44 -14.94
CA ASN A 369 50.54 1.26 -16.34
C ASN A 369 49.32 1.03 -17.28
N ILE A 370 48.17 1.58 -16.97
CA ILE A 370 47.07 1.68 -17.93
C ILE A 370 46.81 3.15 -18.27
#